data_5715198e5b0a0805491f87051d60e4c8
#
_entry.id   5715198e5b0a0805491f87051d60e4c8
#
_cell.length_a   1.000
_cell.length_b   1.000
_cell.length_c   1.000
_cell.angle_alpha   90.00
_cell.angle_beta   90.00
_cell.angle_gamma   90.00
#
_symmetry.space_group_name_H-M   'P 1'
#
loop_
_entity.id
_entity.type
_entity.pdbx_description
1 polymer ?
#
loop_
_entity_poly.entity_id
_entity_poly.type
_entity_poly.pdbx_seq_one_letter_code
_entity_poly.pdbx_strand_id
1 'polypeptide(L)'
;MPTRREFLTTTAAGVAATLGSASMAWARRANAKFKVGITDWNLDLEGDPRAVALAKELGFDGVQISLSNRNGKDWVGDDVLDQFVAESKRLQFPLASVCLNILHRNYLKSDPLGPRRVADAIPMAKRVGVQVILLPFFGPGALKTPAEMDFVGDALKELGPEAEKAGIILGLEDTISAKDNVRIMERSKSPAVLTYYDVGNSTQNGFKVVEEIRWLGKDRICEMHLKDNPHYLGEGKINFPGVVDAMTAIGFDKWAELETEAPKELKGDLRRNLAFIRGLAAKS
;
A
#
# COMPACT_ATOMS: atom_id res chain seq x y z
N MET A 1 5.47 39.22 -81.19
CA MET A 1 4.61 40.41 -80.93
C MET A 1 3.99 40.29 -79.57
N PRO A 2 3.79 41.34 -78.98
CA PRO A 2 4.43 41.77 -77.73
C PRO A 2 3.43 41.60 -76.58
N THR A 3 3.64 41.94 -75.36
CA THR A 3 4.06 43.13 -74.61
C THR A 3 4.09 42.79 -73.13
N ARG A 4 5.11 43.23 -72.46
CA ARG A 4 5.18 44.29 -71.45
C ARG A 4 4.23 44.10 -70.27
N ARG A 5 4.61 44.18 -69.05
CA ARG A 5 5.47 45.11 -68.27
C ARG A 5 5.64 44.50 -66.85
N GLU A 6 6.81 44.41 -66.40
CA GLU A 6 7.43 45.20 -65.37
C GLU A 6 6.52 45.54 -64.12
N PHE A 7 6.93 45.04 -62.96
CA PHE A 7 7.36 45.97 -61.92
C PHE A 7 8.24 45.24 -60.88
N LEU A 8 9.42 45.79 -60.73
CA LEU A 8 10.33 45.53 -59.64
C LEU A 8 9.73 46.10 -58.33
N THR A 9 9.79 45.32 -57.26
CA THR A 9 10.01 45.88 -55.95
C THR A 9 10.87 44.92 -55.14
N THR A 10 12.07 45.32 -54.95
CA THR A 10 13.03 44.89 -53.97
C THR A 10 12.46 45.07 -52.59
N THR A 11 12.38 44.02 -51.80
CA THR A 11 12.33 44.22 -50.35
C THR A 11 13.16 43.11 -49.65
N ALA A 12 13.92 43.60 -48.72
CA ALA A 12 15.03 43.04 -47.99
C ALA A 12 14.81 41.62 -47.42
N ALA A 13 15.85 40.86 -47.48
CA ALA A 13 16.02 39.60 -46.76
C ALA A 13 15.99 39.88 -45.24
N GLY A 14 14.91 39.46 -44.61
CA GLY A 14 14.84 39.29 -43.16
C GLY A 14 15.03 37.82 -42.83
N VAL A 15 16.24 37.42 -42.44
CA VAL A 15 16.48 36.13 -41.82
C VAL A 15 15.82 36.16 -40.44
N ALA A 16 14.59 35.71 -40.37
CA ALA A 16 13.96 35.42 -39.10
C ALA A 16 14.51 34.08 -38.57
N ALA A 17 15.47 34.15 -37.67
CA ALA A 17 15.86 33.05 -36.83
C ALA A 17 14.67 32.69 -35.94
N THR A 18 13.92 31.68 -36.33
CA THR A 18 12.94 31.06 -35.42
C THR A 18 13.70 30.36 -34.32
N LEU A 19 13.92 31.06 -33.20
CA LEU A 19 14.22 30.46 -31.94
C LEU A 19 13.00 29.60 -31.57
N GLY A 20 13.13 28.31 -31.83
CA GLY A 20 12.21 27.31 -31.30
C GLY A 20 12.28 27.37 -29.80
N SER A 21 11.34 28.11 -29.21
CA SER A 21 11.01 27.96 -27.80
C SER A 21 10.54 26.53 -27.60
N ALA A 22 11.46 25.65 -27.20
CA ALA A 22 11.10 24.40 -26.58
C ALA A 22 10.29 24.78 -25.32
N SER A 23 8.98 24.88 -25.47
CA SER A 23 8.07 24.86 -24.34
C SER A 23 8.31 23.52 -23.66
N MET A 24 9.14 23.50 -22.62
CA MET A 24 9.06 22.45 -21.60
C MET A 24 7.63 22.49 -21.10
N ALA A 25 6.80 21.64 -21.69
CA ALA A 25 5.54 21.29 -21.10
C ALA A 25 5.89 20.67 -19.76
N TRP A 26 5.80 21.46 -18.71
CA TRP A 26 5.72 20.97 -17.35
C TRP A 26 4.48 20.08 -17.36
N ALA A 27 4.68 18.75 -17.53
CA ALA A 27 3.63 17.79 -17.31
C ALA A 27 3.08 18.14 -15.92
N ARG A 28 1.83 18.57 -15.85
CA ARG A 28 1.13 18.73 -14.58
C ARG A 28 1.33 17.41 -13.85
N ARG A 29 2.10 17.44 -12.76
CA ARG A 29 2.22 16.28 -11.88
C ARG A 29 0.79 15.93 -11.48
N ALA A 30 0.37 14.72 -11.79
CA ALA A 30 -0.91 14.23 -11.32
C ALA A 30 -0.82 14.19 -9.80
N ASN A 31 -1.72 14.86 -9.08
CA ASN A 31 -1.79 14.77 -7.63
C ASN A 31 -1.87 13.30 -7.22
N ALA A 32 -1.13 12.92 -6.18
CA ALA A 32 -1.21 11.59 -5.63
C ALA A 32 -2.66 11.23 -5.27
N LYS A 33 -3.12 10.07 -5.71
CA LYS A 33 -4.54 9.65 -5.60
C LYS A 33 -4.78 8.62 -4.50
N PHE A 34 -3.73 8.16 -3.82
CA PHE A 34 -3.88 7.16 -2.78
C PHE A 34 -4.58 7.72 -1.53
N LYS A 35 -5.25 6.84 -0.81
CA LYS A 35 -5.88 7.14 0.47
C LYS A 35 -4.90 6.86 1.60
N VAL A 36 -4.92 7.69 2.64
CA VAL A 36 -4.05 7.50 3.81
C VAL A 36 -4.85 6.93 4.96
N GLY A 37 -4.65 5.65 5.25
CA GLY A 37 -5.22 4.95 6.39
C GLY A 37 -4.28 4.91 7.59
N ILE A 38 -4.73 4.23 8.64
CA ILE A 38 -3.98 3.92 9.86
C ILE A 38 -4.30 2.50 10.30
N THR A 39 -3.35 1.81 10.89
CA THR A 39 -3.56 0.48 11.46
C THR A 39 -4.17 0.58 12.87
N ASP A 40 -5.03 -0.35 13.26
CA ASP A 40 -5.66 -0.33 14.58
C ASP A 40 -4.69 -0.59 15.73
N TRP A 41 -3.60 -1.33 15.49
CA TRP A 41 -2.55 -1.55 16.49
C TRP A 41 -1.72 -0.29 16.78
N ASN A 42 -1.57 0.61 15.83
CA ASN A 42 -0.93 1.91 16.07
C ASN A 42 -1.86 2.94 16.74
N LEU A 43 -3.14 2.59 16.88
CA LEU A 43 -4.10 3.33 17.70
C LEU A 43 -4.22 2.78 19.13
N ASP A 44 -3.43 1.76 19.50
CA ASP A 44 -3.58 0.97 20.74
C ASP A 44 -4.96 0.28 20.87
N LEU A 45 -5.64 0.03 19.76
CA LEU A 45 -7.00 -0.51 19.65
C LEU A 45 -7.05 -1.73 18.72
N GLU A 46 -6.03 -2.60 18.75
CA GLU A 46 -5.94 -3.81 17.96
C GLU A 46 -7.16 -4.72 18.18
N GLY A 47 -7.92 -4.97 17.10
CA GLY A 47 -9.15 -5.76 17.14
C GLY A 47 -10.32 -5.11 17.90
N ASP A 48 -10.28 -3.80 18.14
CA ASP A 48 -11.29 -3.05 18.87
C ASP A 48 -12.04 -2.08 17.94
N PRO A 49 -13.39 -2.18 17.81
CA PRO A 49 -14.17 -1.31 16.93
C PRO A 49 -14.07 0.20 17.22
N ARG A 50 -13.62 0.59 18.43
CA ARG A 50 -13.34 1.99 18.76
C ARG A 50 -12.26 2.62 17.89
N ALA A 51 -11.41 1.80 17.25
CA ALA A 51 -10.39 2.25 16.29
C ALA A 51 -10.99 3.05 15.13
N VAL A 52 -12.21 2.70 14.69
CA VAL A 52 -12.91 3.40 13.59
C VAL A 52 -13.18 4.86 13.94
N ALA A 53 -13.70 5.11 15.14
CA ALA A 53 -14.01 6.46 15.61
C ALA A 53 -12.74 7.29 15.82
N LEU A 54 -11.70 6.68 16.41
CA LEU A 54 -10.43 7.37 16.67
C LEU A 54 -9.68 7.70 15.36
N ALA A 55 -9.62 6.77 14.41
CA ALA A 55 -9.01 7.03 13.09
C ALA A 55 -9.69 8.21 12.39
N LYS A 56 -11.03 8.25 12.41
CA LYS A 56 -11.80 9.36 11.85
C LYS A 56 -11.52 10.68 12.58
N GLU A 57 -11.51 10.68 13.92
CA GLU A 57 -11.19 11.87 14.76
C GLU A 57 -9.80 12.44 14.41
N LEU A 58 -8.83 11.55 14.14
CA LEU A 58 -7.47 11.94 13.79
C LEU A 58 -7.36 12.47 12.35
N GLY A 59 -8.37 12.26 11.53
CA GLY A 59 -8.46 12.78 10.17
C GLY A 59 -7.94 11.82 9.09
N PHE A 60 -7.75 10.54 9.39
CA PHE A 60 -7.41 9.52 8.37
C PHE A 60 -8.56 9.30 7.38
N ASP A 61 -8.26 8.62 6.27
CA ASP A 61 -9.26 8.30 5.24
C ASP A 61 -9.93 6.93 5.49
N GLY A 62 -9.32 6.07 6.30
CA GLY A 62 -9.81 4.75 6.67
C GLY A 62 -8.95 4.11 7.76
N VAL A 63 -9.31 2.89 8.16
CA VAL A 63 -8.56 2.11 9.16
C VAL A 63 -8.40 0.66 8.69
N GLN A 64 -7.18 0.14 8.81
CA GLN A 64 -6.90 -1.29 8.70
C GLN A 64 -7.14 -1.94 10.07
N ILE A 65 -7.86 -3.04 10.10
CA ILE A 65 -8.26 -3.71 11.34
C ILE A 65 -7.60 -5.09 11.48
N SER A 66 -7.32 -5.49 12.71
CA SER A 66 -6.79 -6.79 13.04
C SER A 66 -7.90 -7.83 13.19
N LEU A 67 -7.68 -9.05 12.64
CA LEU A 67 -8.62 -10.18 12.78
C LEU A 67 -8.41 -11.01 14.05
N SER A 68 -7.43 -10.68 14.87
CA SER A 68 -7.28 -11.27 16.20
C SER A 68 -7.08 -10.19 17.26
N ASN A 69 -7.39 -10.53 18.52
CA ASN A 69 -7.27 -9.61 19.63
C ASN A 69 -5.79 -9.25 19.92
N ARG A 70 -5.57 -8.20 20.71
CA ARG A 70 -4.24 -7.67 21.10
C ARG A 70 -3.21 -8.72 21.54
N ASN A 71 -3.66 -9.86 22.01
CA ASN A 71 -2.77 -10.96 22.39
C ASN A 71 -2.45 -11.90 21.22
N GLY A 72 -3.06 -11.69 20.05
CA GLY A 72 -2.92 -12.53 18.85
C GLY A 72 -3.30 -14.01 19.11
N LYS A 73 -4.05 -14.29 20.19
CA LYS A 73 -4.37 -15.65 20.61
C LYS A 73 -5.59 -16.22 19.93
N ASP A 74 -6.59 -15.37 19.78
CA ASP A 74 -7.89 -15.77 19.32
C ASP A 74 -8.39 -14.82 18.25
N TRP A 75 -9.22 -15.32 17.35
CA TRP A 75 -9.97 -14.51 16.41
C TRP A 75 -10.84 -13.49 17.15
N VAL A 76 -11.03 -12.32 16.56
CA VAL A 76 -12.16 -11.48 16.94
C VAL A 76 -13.45 -12.23 16.63
N GLY A 77 -14.41 -12.19 17.54
CA GLY A 77 -15.70 -12.85 17.34
C GLY A 77 -16.53 -12.19 16.24
N ASP A 78 -17.50 -12.93 15.73
CA ASP A 78 -18.46 -12.43 14.73
C ASP A 78 -19.18 -11.15 15.18
N ASP A 79 -19.48 -11.06 16.48
CA ASP A 79 -20.10 -9.88 17.10
C ASP A 79 -19.18 -8.65 17.06
N VAL A 80 -17.87 -8.83 17.18
CA VAL A 80 -16.87 -7.74 17.04
C VAL A 80 -16.76 -7.30 15.59
N LEU A 81 -16.77 -8.24 14.63
CA LEU A 81 -16.79 -7.91 13.21
C LEU A 81 -18.04 -7.10 12.84
N ASP A 82 -19.19 -7.48 13.36
CA ASP A 82 -20.45 -6.73 13.16
C ASP A 82 -20.40 -5.32 13.78
N GLN A 83 -19.73 -5.16 14.93
CA GLN A 83 -19.48 -3.84 15.52
C GLN A 83 -18.58 -2.98 14.63
N PHE A 84 -17.51 -3.52 14.04
CA PHE A 84 -16.70 -2.78 13.04
C PHE A 84 -17.55 -2.32 11.87
N VAL A 85 -18.39 -3.18 11.31
CA VAL A 85 -19.31 -2.84 10.22
C VAL A 85 -20.31 -1.76 10.65
N ALA A 86 -20.88 -1.88 11.85
CA ALA A 86 -21.84 -0.91 12.37
C ALA A 86 -21.19 0.47 12.58
N GLU A 87 -19.99 0.53 13.19
CA GLU A 87 -19.26 1.78 13.42
C GLU A 87 -18.83 2.43 12.08
N SER A 88 -18.31 1.64 11.14
CA SER A 88 -17.96 2.10 9.80
C SER A 88 -19.17 2.76 9.10
N LYS A 89 -20.33 2.11 9.12
CA LYS A 89 -21.57 2.64 8.55
C LYS A 89 -22.06 3.89 9.29
N ARG A 90 -22.11 3.84 10.61
CA ARG A 90 -22.57 4.95 11.46
C ARG A 90 -21.74 6.22 11.23
N LEU A 91 -20.44 6.04 11.10
CA LEU A 91 -19.51 7.13 10.91
C LEU A 91 -19.28 7.50 9.44
N GLN A 92 -19.80 6.71 8.48
CA GLN A 92 -19.47 6.84 7.07
C GLN A 92 -17.95 6.90 6.86
N PHE A 93 -17.24 5.96 7.50
CA PHE A 93 -15.79 5.90 7.50
C PHE A 93 -15.33 4.48 7.12
N PRO A 94 -14.57 4.30 6.05
CA PRO A 94 -14.27 2.98 5.51
C PRO A 94 -13.28 2.20 6.36
N LEU A 95 -13.47 0.88 6.40
CA LEU A 95 -12.40 -0.07 6.70
C LEU A 95 -11.55 -0.22 5.44
N ALA A 96 -10.23 -0.13 5.58
CA ALA A 96 -9.32 -0.21 4.45
C ALA A 96 -9.05 -1.66 4.07
N SER A 97 -8.54 -2.43 5.00
CA SER A 97 -8.18 -3.83 4.86
C SER A 97 -8.20 -4.55 6.21
N VAL A 98 -7.89 -5.84 6.21
CA VAL A 98 -7.72 -6.62 7.44
C VAL A 98 -6.31 -7.20 7.52
N CYS A 99 -5.75 -7.25 8.74
CA CYS A 99 -4.50 -7.94 9.04
C CYS A 99 -4.79 -9.32 9.66
N LEU A 100 -4.23 -10.36 9.06
CA LEU A 100 -4.31 -11.73 9.57
C LEU A 100 -3.20 -11.97 10.60
N ASN A 101 -3.18 -11.19 11.68
CA ASN A 101 -2.12 -11.18 12.69
C ASN A 101 -1.95 -12.51 13.46
N ILE A 102 -2.93 -13.44 13.40
CA ILE A 102 -2.78 -14.79 13.94
C ILE A 102 -1.67 -15.60 13.24
N LEU A 103 -1.26 -15.21 12.02
CA LEU A 103 -0.12 -15.79 11.33
C LEU A 103 1.23 -15.52 12.02
N HIS A 104 1.29 -14.61 12.98
CA HIS A 104 2.45 -14.50 13.89
C HIS A 104 2.61 -15.71 14.82
N ARG A 105 1.65 -16.63 14.83
CA ARG A 105 1.67 -17.88 15.60
C ARG A 105 1.52 -19.12 14.72
N ASN A 106 0.60 -19.07 13.77
CA ASN A 106 0.38 -20.14 12.80
C ASN A 106 1.06 -19.76 11.48
N TYR A 107 2.40 -19.87 11.44
CA TYR A 107 3.22 -19.42 10.31
C TYR A 107 2.83 -20.10 9.00
N LEU A 108 2.37 -19.33 8.01
CA LEU A 108 1.95 -19.87 6.72
C LEU A 108 3.04 -20.72 6.05
N LYS A 109 4.31 -20.41 6.27
CA LYS A 109 5.46 -21.12 5.67
C LYS A 109 5.71 -22.52 6.25
N SER A 110 5.14 -22.89 7.40
CA SER A 110 5.54 -24.12 8.09
C SER A 110 4.49 -24.73 9.02
N ASP A 111 3.48 -24.00 9.46
CA ASP A 111 2.43 -24.51 10.34
C ASP A 111 1.25 -25.03 9.49
N PRO A 112 0.80 -26.29 9.68
CA PRO A 112 -0.36 -26.83 8.98
C PRO A 112 -1.65 -26.02 9.18
N LEU A 113 -1.75 -25.25 10.28
CA LEU A 113 -2.88 -24.35 10.53
C LEU A 113 -2.79 -23.06 9.71
N GLY A 114 -1.61 -22.66 9.24
CA GLY A 114 -1.43 -21.42 8.49
C GLY A 114 -2.37 -21.30 7.29
N PRO A 115 -2.37 -22.26 6.34
CA PRO A 115 -3.29 -22.22 5.20
C PRO A 115 -4.76 -22.18 5.61
N ARG A 116 -5.14 -22.92 6.66
CA ARG A 116 -6.51 -22.91 7.18
C ARG A 116 -6.89 -21.54 7.71
N ARG A 117 -5.97 -20.85 8.41
CA ARG A 117 -6.21 -19.49 8.92
C ARG A 117 -6.45 -18.49 7.78
N VAL A 118 -5.74 -18.64 6.66
CA VAL A 118 -5.98 -17.82 5.48
C VAL A 118 -7.37 -18.12 4.89
N ALA A 119 -7.75 -19.39 4.75
CA ALA A 119 -9.09 -19.76 4.27
C ALA A 119 -10.20 -19.21 5.18
N ASP A 120 -10.05 -19.35 6.50
CA ASP A 120 -11.02 -18.86 7.49
C ASP A 120 -11.15 -17.31 7.44
N ALA A 121 -10.09 -16.59 7.08
CA ALA A 121 -10.09 -15.12 6.99
C ALA A 121 -10.86 -14.57 5.77
N ILE A 122 -10.95 -15.32 4.67
CA ILE A 122 -11.61 -14.87 3.43
C ILE A 122 -13.08 -14.47 3.69
N PRO A 123 -13.93 -15.31 4.32
CA PRO A 123 -15.30 -14.91 4.63
C PRO A 123 -15.37 -13.77 5.66
N MET A 124 -14.41 -13.64 6.58
CA MET A 124 -14.34 -12.54 7.54
C MET A 124 -14.08 -11.20 6.84
N ALA A 125 -13.11 -11.15 5.94
CA ALA A 125 -12.82 -9.97 5.13
C ALA A 125 -14.04 -9.54 4.29
N LYS A 126 -14.72 -10.52 3.69
CA LYS A 126 -15.96 -10.26 2.94
C LYS A 126 -17.07 -9.72 3.83
N ARG A 127 -17.23 -10.23 5.05
CA ARG A 127 -18.22 -9.76 6.04
C ARG A 127 -18.01 -8.29 6.41
N VAL A 128 -16.78 -7.88 6.65
CA VAL A 128 -16.46 -6.48 6.97
C VAL A 128 -16.37 -5.56 5.74
N GLY A 129 -16.46 -6.12 4.53
CA GLY A 129 -16.57 -5.37 3.28
C GLY A 129 -15.24 -4.83 2.75
N VAL A 130 -14.12 -5.45 3.11
CA VAL A 130 -12.78 -5.10 2.59
C VAL A 130 -12.34 -6.08 1.49
N GLN A 131 -11.36 -5.66 0.70
CA GLN A 131 -10.86 -6.45 -0.42
C GLN A 131 -9.47 -7.05 -0.19
N VAL A 132 -8.74 -6.61 0.84
CA VAL A 132 -7.35 -7.04 1.08
C VAL A 132 -7.23 -7.68 2.45
N ILE A 133 -6.58 -8.85 2.49
CA ILE A 133 -6.09 -9.51 3.69
C ILE A 133 -4.57 -9.40 3.69
N LEU A 134 -3.99 -8.69 4.63
CA LEU A 134 -2.55 -8.67 4.86
C LEU A 134 -2.13 -9.99 5.51
N LEU A 135 -1.15 -10.68 4.90
CA LEU A 135 -0.51 -11.89 5.40
C LEU A 135 0.91 -11.53 5.90
N PRO A 136 1.14 -11.45 7.22
CA PRO A 136 2.42 -11.06 7.78
C PRO A 136 3.42 -12.22 7.85
N PHE A 137 4.68 -11.96 7.44
CA PHE A 137 5.80 -12.92 7.47
C PHE A 137 6.98 -12.36 8.26
N PHE A 138 6.88 -12.33 9.58
CA PHE A 138 7.88 -11.74 10.48
C PHE A 138 8.39 -12.68 11.55
N GLY A 139 9.49 -12.31 12.21
CA GLY A 139 10.10 -13.09 13.29
C GLY A 139 10.38 -14.55 12.90
N PRO A 140 9.86 -15.54 13.64
CA PRO A 140 9.98 -16.95 13.26
C PRO A 140 9.23 -17.31 11.96
N GLY A 141 8.20 -16.54 11.60
CA GLY A 141 7.45 -16.67 10.34
C GLY A 141 8.12 -16.02 9.13
N ALA A 142 9.21 -15.27 9.31
CA ALA A 142 9.90 -14.58 8.21
C ALA A 142 10.41 -15.56 7.15
N LEU A 143 10.25 -15.19 5.88
CA LEU A 143 10.75 -15.95 4.73
C LEU A 143 12.26 -15.70 4.58
N LYS A 144 13.06 -16.77 4.50
CA LYS A 144 14.53 -16.69 4.47
C LYS A 144 15.15 -17.44 3.30
N THR A 145 14.46 -18.45 2.79
CA THR A 145 14.98 -19.34 1.76
C THR A 145 14.03 -19.44 0.57
N PRO A 146 14.56 -19.71 -0.64
CA PRO A 146 13.73 -19.99 -1.79
C PRO A 146 12.72 -21.13 -1.57
N ALA A 147 13.09 -22.15 -0.79
CA ALA A 147 12.20 -23.27 -0.48
C ALA A 147 10.99 -22.84 0.38
N GLU A 148 11.17 -21.93 1.35
CA GLU A 148 10.07 -21.37 2.12
C GLU A 148 9.14 -20.52 1.26
N MET A 149 9.70 -19.72 0.35
CA MET A 149 8.92 -18.91 -0.61
C MET A 149 8.12 -19.81 -1.56
N ASP A 150 8.74 -20.85 -2.05
CA ASP A 150 8.08 -21.85 -2.91
C ASP A 150 6.94 -22.56 -2.18
N PHE A 151 7.15 -22.95 -0.92
CA PHE A 151 6.11 -23.55 -0.09
C PHE A 151 4.91 -22.60 0.09
N VAL A 152 5.17 -21.33 0.39
CA VAL A 152 4.10 -20.32 0.49
C VAL A 152 3.39 -20.13 -0.85
N GLY A 153 4.12 -20.04 -1.96
CA GLY A 153 3.55 -19.96 -3.29
C GLY A 153 2.63 -21.15 -3.63
N ASP A 154 3.03 -22.38 -3.26
CA ASP A 154 2.21 -23.56 -3.44
C ASP A 154 0.95 -23.54 -2.55
N ALA A 155 1.07 -23.15 -1.28
CA ALA A 155 -0.07 -23.00 -0.40
C ALA A 155 -1.08 -21.94 -0.92
N LEU A 156 -0.57 -20.81 -1.41
CA LEU A 156 -1.41 -19.75 -1.98
C LEU A 156 -2.02 -20.13 -3.33
N LYS A 157 -1.41 -21.05 -4.07
CA LYS A 157 -2.01 -21.61 -5.28
C LYS A 157 -3.30 -22.39 -4.98
N GLU A 158 -3.34 -23.11 -3.86
CA GLU A 158 -4.54 -23.84 -3.43
C GLU A 158 -5.62 -22.90 -2.87
N LEU A 159 -5.23 -21.79 -2.24
CA LEU A 159 -6.12 -20.79 -1.64
C LEU A 159 -6.62 -19.73 -2.64
N GLY A 160 -5.85 -19.48 -3.69
CA GLY A 160 -6.13 -18.44 -4.69
C GLY A 160 -7.53 -18.51 -5.29
N PRO A 161 -8.02 -19.67 -5.76
CA PRO A 161 -9.36 -19.77 -6.36
C PRO A 161 -10.49 -19.35 -5.43
N GLU A 162 -10.38 -19.60 -4.13
CA GLU A 162 -11.37 -19.16 -3.15
C GLU A 162 -11.31 -17.63 -2.95
N ALA A 163 -10.11 -17.08 -2.83
CA ALA A 163 -9.90 -15.65 -2.72
C ALA A 163 -10.43 -14.89 -3.96
N GLU A 164 -10.11 -15.38 -5.17
CA GLU A 164 -10.61 -14.84 -6.45
C GLU A 164 -12.14 -14.83 -6.51
N LYS A 165 -12.78 -15.96 -6.17
CA LYS A 165 -14.24 -16.09 -6.13
C LYS A 165 -14.88 -15.12 -5.12
N ALA A 166 -14.18 -14.85 -4.02
CA ALA A 166 -14.66 -13.92 -3.00
C ALA A 166 -14.37 -12.46 -3.36
N GLY A 167 -13.53 -12.16 -4.35
CA GLY A 167 -13.03 -10.83 -4.68
C GLY A 167 -12.04 -10.30 -3.64
N ILE A 168 -11.29 -11.21 -3.00
CA ILE A 168 -10.32 -10.90 -1.94
C ILE A 168 -8.90 -11.03 -2.50
N ILE A 169 -8.03 -10.10 -2.12
CA ILE A 169 -6.59 -10.13 -2.39
C ILE A 169 -5.85 -10.60 -1.14
N LEU A 170 -4.92 -11.51 -1.32
CA LEU A 170 -3.99 -11.99 -0.30
C LEU A 170 -2.68 -11.21 -0.45
N GLY A 171 -2.47 -10.23 0.42
CA GLY A 171 -1.34 -9.31 0.37
C GLY A 171 -0.15 -9.82 1.18
N LEU A 172 1.00 -10.06 0.53
CA LEU A 172 2.24 -10.52 1.16
C LEU A 172 2.96 -9.34 1.81
N GLU A 173 3.07 -9.32 3.14
CA GLU A 173 3.90 -8.36 3.87
C GLU A 173 5.04 -9.07 4.57
N ASP A 174 6.27 -8.70 4.28
CA ASP A 174 7.45 -9.47 4.65
C ASP A 174 8.74 -8.63 4.69
N THR A 175 9.87 -9.33 4.70
CA THR A 175 11.22 -8.76 4.74
C THR A 175 12.11 -9.25 3.58
N ILE A 176 11.50 -9.78 2.51
CA ILE A 176 12.20 -10.22 1.30
C ILE A 176 12.14 -9.15 0.20
N SER A 177 12.88 -9.35 -0.88
CA SER A 177 12.90 -8.40 -1.99
C SER A 177 11.60 -8.40 -2.79
N ALA A 178 11.33 -7.30 -3.52
CA ALA A 178 10.23 -7.25 -4.48
C ALA A 178 10.29 -8.39 -5.52
N LYS A 179 11.49 -8.82 -5.92
CA LYS A 179 11.66 -9.96 -6.84
C LYS A 179 11.24 -11.28 -6.23
N ASP A 180 11.55 -11.49 -4.96
CA ASP A 180 11.15 -12.70 -4.24
C ASP A 180 9.63 -12.73 -4.00
N ASN A 181 9.02 -11.59 -3.75
CA ASN A 181 7.56 -11.45 -3.71
C ASN A 181 6.92 -11.85 -5.04
N VAL A 182 7.45 -11.35 -6.15
CA VAL A 182 6.95 -11.72 -7.50
C VAL A 182 7.14 -13.22 -7.76
N ARG A 183 8.23 -13.85 -7.27
CA ARG A 183 8.41 -15.31 -7.34
C ARG A 183 7.24 -16.06 -6.67
N ILE A 184 6.81 -15.62 -5.48
CA ILE A 184 5.66 -16.21 -4.77
C ILE A 184 4.37 -16.00 -5.56
N MET A 185 4.15 -14.79 -6.06
CA MET A 185 2.99 -14.44 -6.88
C MET A 185 2.90 -15.32 -8.14
N GLU A 186 3.99 -15.46 -8.89
CA GLU A 186 4.07 -16.29 -10.10
C GLU A 186 3.85 -17.76 -9.79
N ARG A 187 4.38 -18.25 -8.67
CA ARG A 187 4.20 -19.64 -8.25
C ARG A 187 2.76 -19.92 -7.81
N SER A 188 2.10 -18.98 -7.15
CA SER A 188 0.69 -19.10 -6.78
C SER A 188 -0.24 -19.21 -8.00
N LYS A 189 0.15 -18.66 -9.15
CA LYS A 189 -0.65 -18.57 -10.39
C LYS A 189 -2.01 -17.89 -10.18
N SER A 190 -2.18 -17.15 -9.10
CA SER A 190 -3.42 -16.48 -8.75
C SER A 190 -3.25 -14.96 -8.84
N PRO A 191 -4.10 -14.24 -9.59
CA PRO A 191 -4.13 -12.79 -9.60
C PRO A 191 -4.57 -12.19 -8.26
N ALA A 192 -5.09 -13.01 -7.34
CA ALA A 192 -5.47 -12.61 -6.00
C ALA A 192 -4.27 -12.54 -5.02
N VAL A 193 -3.06 -12.94 -5.43
CA VAL A 193 -1.86 -12.86 -4.58
C VAL A 193 -1.00 -11.71 -5.04
N LEU A 194 -0.87 -10.67 -4.21
CA LEU A 194 -0.11 -9.46 -4.50
C LEU A 194 0.82 -9.09 -3.33
N THR A 195 1.76 -8.19 -3.59
CA THR A 195 2.61 -7.62 -2.54
C THR A 195 1.84 -6.58 -1.73
N TYR A 196 1.87 -6.70 -0.41
CA TYR A 196 1.56 -5.64 0.53
C TYR A 196 2.90 -4.96 0.87
N TYR A 197 3.20 -3.82 0.23
CA TYR A 197 4.57 -3.30 0.24
C TYR A 197 4.82 -2.38 1.43
N ASP A 198 5.73 -2.78 2.33
CA ASP A 198 6.14 -1.96 3.46
C ASP A 198 7.49 -1.27 3.19
N VAL A 199 7.47 0.07 3.16
CA VAL A 199 8.67 0.88 2.88
C VAL A 199 9.71 0.81 3.98
N GLY A 200 9.27 0.64 5.25
CA GLY A 200 10.16 0.53 6.39
C GLY A 200 10.88 -0.81 6.43
N ASN A 201 10.13 -1.91 6.29
CA ASN A 201 10.68 -3.26 6.24
C ASN A 201 11.69 -3.41 5.10
N SER A 202 11.32 -2.94 3.90
CA SER A 202 12.20 -2.98 2.73
C SER A 202 13.47 -2.16 2.94
N THR A 203 13.38 -0.96 3.52
CA THR A 203 14.55 -0.13 3.84
C THR A 203 15.47 -0.79 4.87
N GLN A 204 14.90 -1.38 5.93
CA GLN A 204 15.68 -2.06 6.98
C GLN A 204 16.43 -3.27 6.45
N ASN A 205 15.90 -3.93 5.43
CA ASN A 205 16.53 -5.06 4.75
C ASN A 205 17.45 -4.65 3.59
N GLY A 206 17.69 -3.34 3.41
CA GLY A 206 18.65 -2.80 2.46
C GLY A 206 18.17 -2.73 1.01
N PHE A 207 16.86 -2.88 0.78
CA PHE A 207 16.28 -2.78 -0.55
C PHE A 207 16.11 -1.32 -0.98
N LYS A 208 16.14 -1.11 -2.28
CA LYS A 208 15.99 0.21 -2.90
C LYS A 208 14.53 0.53 -3.14
N VAL A 209 13.85 0.99 -2.11
CA VAL A 209 12.38 1.16 -2.04
C VAL A 209 11.82 1.89 -3.26
N VAL A 210 12.39 3.03 -3.66
CA VAL A 210 11.91 3.82 -4.82
C VAL A 210 12.02 3.03 -6.12
N GLU A 211 13.11 2.27 -6.29
CA GLU A 211 13.33 1.42 -7.48
C GLU A 211 12.36 0.23 -7.47
N GLU A 212 12.17 -0.42 -6.30
CA GLU A 212 11.26 -1.55 -6.17
C GLU A 212 9.80 -1.17 -6.41
N ILE A 213 9.32 -0.03 -5.87
CA ILE A 213 7.96 0.46 -6.13
C ILE A 213 7.74 0.68 -7.64
N ARG A 214 8.69 1.32 -8.32
CA ARG A 214 8.61 1.56 -9.77
C ARG A 214 8.64 0.25 -10.57
N TRP A 215 9.43 -0.72 -10.14
CA TRP A 215 9.55 -2.01 -10.81
C TRP A 215 8.32 -2.90 -10.59
N LEU A 216 7.73 -2.91 -9.39
CA LEU A 216 6.48 -3.62 -9.13
C LEU A 216 5.32 -3.04 -9.95
N GLY A 217 5.24 -1.72 -10.04
CA GLY A 217 4.09 -1.05 -10.63
C GLY A 217 2.83 -1.21 -9.76
N LYS A 218 1.76 -0.51 -10.10
CA LYS A 218 0.52 -0.53 -9.31
C LYS A 218 -0.21 -1.88 -9.30
N ASP A 219 0.00 -2.70 -10.32
CA ASP A 219 -0.76 -3.94 -10.51
C ASP A 219 -0.24 -5.07 -9.62
N ARG A 220 1.01 -4.98 -9.14
CA ARG A 220 1.61 -5.94 -8.22
C ARG A 220 1.56 -5.51 -6.75
N ILE A 221 1.15 -4.30 -6.45
CA ILE A 221 1.01 -3.78 -5.09
C ILE A 221 -0.48 -3.70 -4.75
N CYS A 222 -0.93 -4.42 -3.73
CA CYS A 222 -2.32 -4.30 -3.26
C CYS A 222 -2.51 -3.09 -2.36
N GLU A 223 -1.66 -2.89 -1.38
CA GLU A 223 -1.63 -1.78 -0.44
C GLU A 223 -0.19 -1.54 0.04
N MET A 224 0.02 -0.50 0.83
CA MET A 224 1.35 -0.16 1.35
C MET A 224 1.30 0.18 2.84
N HIS A 225 2.35 -0.20 3.59
CA HIS A 225 2.63 0.41 4.89
C HIS A 225 3.71 1.49 4.75
N LEU A 226 3.46 2.61 5.44
CA LEU A 226 4.38 3.74 5.51
C LEU A 226 4.84 3.91 6.96
N LYS A 227 6.11 3.63 7.23
CA LYS A 227 6.76 3.82 8.54
C LYS A 227 8.21 4.23 8.39
N ASP A 228 8.75 4.88 9.41
CA ASP A 228 10.17 5.29 9.49
C ASP A 228 10.73 5.01 10.88
N ASN A 229 10.17 3.97 11.54
CA ASN A 229 10.44 3.63 12.93
C ASN A 229 11.94 3.49 13.23
N PRO A 230 12.43 3.98 14.39
CA PRO A 230 11.67 4.58 15.49
C PRO A 230 11.39 6.09 15.36
N HIS A 231 11.57 6.66 14.17
CA HIS A 231 11.43 8.10 13.90
C HIS A 231 10.02 8.44 13.41
N TYR A 232 9.67 9.71 13.48
CA TYR A 232 8.54 10.23 12.72
C TYR A 232 8.82 10.13 11.22
N LEU A 233 7.78 10.08 10.41
CA LEU A 233 7.92 9.99 8.96
C LEU A 233 8.78 11.14 8.42
N GLY A 234 9.81 10.79 7.66
CA GLY A 234 10.76 11.73 7.06
C GLY A 234 11.89 12.21 7.99
N GLU A 235 11.96 11.71 9.22
CA GLU A 235 13.06 12.00 10.15
C GLU A 235 14.08 10.86 10.25
N GLY A 236 13.77 9.70 9.67
CA GLY A 236 14.65 8.56 9.59
C GLY A 236 15.44 8.52 8.27
N LYS A 237 15.60 7.32 7.73
CA LYS A 237 16.43 7.10 6.54
C LYS A 237 15.66 7.02 5.23
N ILE A 238 14.33 6.96 5.30
CA ILE A 238 13.48 6.73 4.12
C ILE A 238 13.31 8.03 3.34
N ASN A 239 13.59 7.96 2.04
CA ASN A 239 13.33 9.07 1.12
C ASN A 239 11.83 9.15 0.78
N PHE A 240 10.99 9.63 1.70
CA PHE A 240 9.55 9.75 1.48
C PHE A 240 9.15 10.61 0.27
N PRO A 241 9.83 11.73 -0.05
CA PRO A 241 9.57 12.43 -1.30
C PRO A 241 9.73 11.51 -2.51
N GLY A 242 10.80 10.72 -2.56
CA GLY A 242 11.02 9.73 -3.63
C GLY A 242 9.99 8.58 -3.63
N VAL A 243 9.54 8.14 -2.46
CA VAL A 243 8.49 7.13 -2.32
C VAL A 243 7.17 7.65 -2.89
N VAL A 244 6.72 8.84 -2.48
CA VAL A 244 5.47 9.45 -2.98
C VAL A 244 5.55 9.76 -4.48
N ASP A 245 6.70 10.23 -4.96
CA ASP A 245 6.95 10.41 -6.41
C ASP A 245 6.86 9.08 -7.17
N ALA A 246 7.38 7.98 -6.61
CA ALA A 246 7.28 6.65 -7.22
C ALA A 246 5.85 6.13 -7.24
N MET A 247 5.11 6.27 -6.12
CA MET A 247 3.68 5.92 -6.04
C MET A 247 2.86 6.68 -7.08
N THR A 248 3.09 7.98 -7.21
CA THR A 248 2.42 8.83 -8.21
C THR A 248 2.78 8.40 -9.64
N ALA A 249 4.06 8.14 -9.89
CA ALA A 249 4.55 7.75 -11.22
C ALA A 249 3.96 6.43 -11.73
N ILE A 250 3.70 5.46 -10.82
CA ILE A 250 3.03 4.20 -11.18
C ILE A 250 1.50 4.31 -11.19
N GLY A 251 0.95 5.46 -10.83
CA GLY A 251 -0.50 5.67 -10.74
C GLY A 251 -1.15 4.90 -9.57
N PHE A 252 -0.45 4.76 -8.45
CA PHE A 252 -0.99 4.10 -7.25
C PHE A 252 -2.17 4.90 -6.68
N ASP A 253 -3.32 4.27 -6.55
CA ASP A 253 -4.59 4.89 -6.16
C ASP A 253 -5.33 4.10 -5.06
N LYS A 254 -4.61 3.21 -4.38
CA LYS A 254 -5.11 2.32 -3.33
C LYS A 254 -4.80 2.88 -1.93
N TRP A 255 -4.80 2.04 -0.92
CA TRP A 255 -4.51 2.43 0.46
C TRP A 255 -3.00 2.43 0.76
N ALA A 256 -2.57 3.43 1.51
CA ALA A 256 -1.27 3.51 2.15
C ALA A 256 -1.51 3.78 3.64
N GLU A 257 -1.41 2.74 4.45
CA GLU A 257 -1.63 2.83 5.88
C GLU A 257 -0.37 3.28 6.60
N LEU A 258 -0.55 4.21 7.54
CA LEU A 258 0.53 4.56 8.47
C LEU A 258 0.68 3.45 9.51
N GLU A 259 1.89 2.90 9.60
CA GLU A 259 2.30 1.97 10.65
C GLU A 259 3.42 2.62 11.48
N THR A 260 3.10 3.75 12.09
CA THR A 260 4.06 4.62 12.75
C THR A 260 3.93 4.60 14.26
N GLU A 261 5.06 4.64 14.96
CA GLU A 261 5.05 4.83 16.40
C GLU A 261 4.61 6.25 16.80
N ALA A 262 4.12 6.36 18.03
CA ALA A 262 3.73 7.62 18.67
C ALA A 262 4.53 7.77 19.99
N PRO A 263 5.82 8.16 19.92
CA PRO A 263 6.73 8.07 21.05
C PRO A 263 6.46 9.09 22.16
N LYS A 264 5.70 10.15 21.90
CA LYS A 264 5.43 11.21 22.89
C LYS A 264 3.97 11.27 23.30
N GLU A 265 3.08 11.40 22.32
CA GLU A 265 1.64 11.54 22.55
C GLU A 265 0.87 10.99 21.34
N LEU A 266 0.02 10.00 21.57
CA LEU A 266 -0.62 9.21 20.53
C LEU A 266 -1.27 10.09 19.43
N LYS A 267 -2.18 10.96 19.84
CA LYS A 267 -2.98 11.73 18.87
C LYS A 267 -2.15 12.79 18.11
N GLY A 268 -1.27 13.48 18.82
CA GLY A 268 -0.41 14.52 18.23
C GLY A 268 0.61 13.94 17.26
N ASP A 269 1.26 12.86 17.66
CA ASP A 269 2.27 12.19 16.86
C ASP A 269 1.69 11.59 15.58
N LEU A 270 0.52 10.95 15.67
CA LEU A 270 -0.16 10.40 14.49
C LEU A 270 -0.66 11.49 13.54
N ARG A 271 -1.21 12.60 14.06
CA ARG A 271 -1.57 13.77 13.22
C ARG A 271 -0.36 14.38 12.54
N ARG A 272 0.79 14.45 13.21
CA ARG A 272 2.06 14.91 12.64
C ARG A 272 2.47 14.06 11.44
N ASN A 273 2.49 12.74 11.59
CA ASN A 273 2.85 11.81 10.53
C ASN A 273 1.85 11.89 9.35
N LEU A 274 0.55 11.99 9.64
CA LEU A 274 -0.49 12.17 8.61
C LEU A 274 -0.30 13.47 7.82
N ALA A 275 -0.05 14.59 8.53
CA ALA A 275 0.17 15.88 7.89
C ALA A 275 1.41 15.88 6.98
N PHE A 276 2.48 15.20 7.39
CA PHE A 276 3.69 15.05 6.60
C PHE A 276 3.41 14.34 5.25
N ILE A 277 2.76 13.16 5.28
CA ILE A 277 2.45 12.40 4.05
C ILE A 277 1.49 13.16 3.15
N ARG A 278 0.44 13.77 3.70
CA ARG A 278 -0.51 14.59 2.92
C ARG A 278 0.17 15.79 2.30
N GLY A 279 1.12 16.41 3.01
CA GLY A 279 1.92 17.51 2.48
C GLY A 279 2.79 17.12 1.28
N LEU A 280 3.29 15.88 1.24
CA LEU A 280 4.00 15.34 0.08
C LEU A 280 3.03 15.00 -1.07
N ALA A 281 1.94 14.32 -0.77
CA ALA A 281 0.93 13.93 -1.76
C ALA A 281 0.31 15.13 -2.50
N ALA A 282 0.11 16.25 -1.80
CA ALA A 282 -0.40 17.49 -2.41
C ALA A 282 0.59 18.17 -3.38
N LYS A 283 1.89 17.85 -3.29
CA LYS A 283 2.95 18.42 -4.13
C LYS A 283 3.34 17.53 -5.31
N SER A 284 2.91 16.27 -5.31
CA SER A 284 3.17 15.26 -6.34
C SER A 284 2.05 15.24 -7.37
#